data_54b7965738f842cef052584477239d1f
#
_entry.id   54b7965738f842cef052584477239d1f
#
_cell.length_a   1.000
_cell.length_b   1.000
_cell.length_c   1.000
_cell.angle_alpha   90.00
_cell.angle_beta   90.00
_cell.angle_gamma   90.00
#
_symmetry.space_group_name_H-M   'P 1'
#
loop_
_entity.id
_entity.type
_entity.pdbx_description
1 polymer ?
#
loop_
_entity_poly.entity_id
_entity_poly.type
_entity_poly.pdbx_seq_one_letter_code
_entity_poly.pdbx_strand_id
1 'polypeptide(L)'
;MKIAAYEVRRDEQKDFAFIAEKLGVELTEAEDNLTLENIDTVNGAEGVTTLGRTRLDRALLTAVQERGVKYISTRTIGADHIDLTAAKELGLKVCNSNYAPNGVADYTVMLILLSLRKYKPALWRAQVNDYSLAGLQGRELRNLTVGIPALDHQSGKV
;
A
#
# COMPACT_ATOMS: atom_id res chain seq x y z
N MET A 1 -12.77 7.46 20.50
CA MET A 1 -12.76 7.63 19.04
C MET A 1 -12.97 6.26 18.41
N LYS A 2 -13.88 6.16 17.44
CA LYS A 2 -14.11 4.92 16.68
C LYS A 2 -13.51 5.06 15.28
N ILE A 3 -12.82 4.01 14.83
CA ILE A 3 -12.18 3.94 13.51
C ILE A 3 -12.71 2.71 12.78
N ALA A 4 -13.07 2.88 11.50
CA ALA A 4 -13.40 1.79 10.60
C ALA A 4 -12.20 1.51 9.67
N ALA A 5 -11.64 0.32 9.76
CA ALA A 5 -10.52 -0.14 8.95
C ALA A 5 -11.03 -1.08 7.86
N TYR A 6 -10.73 -0.74 6.61
CA TYR A 6 -11.04 -1.54 5.43
C TYR A 6 -9.78 -2.09 4.79
N GLU A 7 -9.93 -3.12 3.97
CA GLU A 7 -8.80 -3.78 3.29
C GLU A 7 -7.78 -4.33 4.28
N VAL A 8 -8.25 -4.76 5.46
CA VAL A 8 -7.38 -5.28 6.51
C VAL A 8 -6.87 -6.65 6.09
N ARG A 9 -5.54 -6.79 6.06
CA ARG A 9 -4.90 -8.07 5.78
C ARG A 9 -4.77 -8.88 7.07
N ARG A 10 -4.75 -10.19 6.94
CA ARG A 10 -4.62 -11.10 8.08
C ARG A 10 -3.34 -10.90 8.89
N ASP A 11 -2.26 -10.49 8.23
CA ASP A 11 -0.98 -10.18 8.86
C ASP A 11 -1.00 -8.86 9.67
N GLU A 12 -1.94 -7.94 9.36
CA GLU A 12 -2.11 -6.66 10.07
C GLU A 12 -2.99 -6.75 11.32
N GLN A 13 -3.87 -7.76 11.44
CA GLN A 13 -4.90 -7.84 12.50
C GLN A 13 -4.31 -7.75 13.92
N LYS A 14 -3.18 -8.42 14.17
CA LYS A 14 -2.52 -8.38 15.49
C LYS A 14 -2.02 -6.98 15.84
N ASP A 15 -1.49 -6.27 14.85
CA ASP A 15 -0.97 -4.92 15.03
C ASP A 15 -2.12 -3.92 15.26
N PHE A 16 -3.22 -4.08 14.52
CA PHE A 16 -4.43 -3.29 14.74
C PHE A 16 -4.99 -3.49 16.15
N ALA A 17 -5.15 -4.74 16.59
CA ALA A 17 -5.64 -5.05 17.93
C ALA A 17 -4.72 -4.44 19.02
N PHE A 18 -3.42 -4.63 18.90
CA PHE A 18 -2.43 -4.08 19.84
C PHE A 18 -2.48 -2.54 19.92
N ILE A 19 -2.54 -1.88 18.77
CA ILE A 19 -2.56 -0.40 18.72
C ILE A 19 -3.92 0.14 19.21
N ALA A 20 -5.03 -0.51 18.88
CA ALA A 20 -6.35 -0.12 19.33
C ALA A 20 -6.44 -0.17 20.87
N GLU A 21 -5.95 -1.26 21.48
CA GLU A 21 -5.88 -1.40 22.94
C GLU A 21 -4.99 -0.31 23.57
N LYS A 22 -3.78 -0.14 23.03
CA LYS A 22 -2.80 0.82 23.53
C LYS A 22 -3.30 2.27 23.50
N LEU A 23 -4.07 2.64 22.47
CA LEU A 23 -4.58 4.00 22.27
C LEU A 23 -6.00 4.19 22.82
N GLY A 24 -6.66 3.15 23.32
CA GLY A 24 -8.05 3.21 23.76
C GLY A 24 -9.02 3.57 22.64
N VAL A 25 -8.78 3.04 21.43
CA VAL A 25 -9.58 3.32 20.24
C VAL A 25 -10.49 2.13 19.96
N GLU A 26 -11.76 2.39 19.70
CA GLU A 26 -12.68 1.37 19.18
C GLU A 26 -12.39 1.16 17.69
N LEU A 27 -12.13 -0.09 17.30
CA LEU A 27 -11.79 -0.44 15.94
C LEU A 27 -12.81 -1.43 15.37
N THR A 28 -13.29 -1.17 14.16
CA THR A 28 -14.02 -2.16 13.36
C THR A 28 -13.19 -2.49 12.12
N GLU A 29 -13.05 -3.79 11.82
CA GLU A 29 -12.17 -4.28 10.75
C GLU A 29 -12.99 -4.98 9.66
N ALA A 30 -12.64 -4.73 8.40
CA ALA A 30 -13.18 -5.40 7.23
C ALA A 30 -12.05 -5.76 6.25
N GLU A 31 -12.06 -6.97 5.69
CA GLU A 31 -11.15 -7.39 4.63
C GLU A 31 -11.54 -6.78 3.26
N ASP A 32 -12.81 -6.40 3.12
CA ASP A 32 -13.37 -5.83 1.90
C ASP A 32 -12.99 -4.37 1.69
N ASN A 33 -13.16 -3.90 0.47
CA ASN A 33 -13.05 -2.49 0.10
C ASN A 33 -14.26 -1.71 0.64
N LEU A 34 -14.06 -0.45 0.99
CA LEU A 34 -15.17 0.46 1.24
C LEU A 34 -15.81 0.87 -0.10
N THR A 35 -17.13 0.79 -0.20
CA THR A 35 -17.94 1.14 -1.37
C THR A 35 -19.20 1.87 -0.95
N LEU A 36 -19.92 2.46 -1.89
CA LEU A 36 -21.22 3.07 -1.61
C LEU A 36 -22.27 2.03 -1.16
N GLU A 37 -22.10 0.76 -1.55
CA GLU A 37 -23.02 -0.32 -1.18
C GLU A 37 -22.89 -0.74 0.30
N ASN A 38 -21.68 -0.65 0.86
CA ASN A 38 -21.41 -1.01 2.26
C ASN A 38 -21.15 0.21 3.15
N ILE A 39 -21.45 1.41 2.68
CA ILE A 39 -21.13 2.67 3.34
C ILE A 39 -21.73 2.79 4.76
N ASP A 40 -22.83 2.11 5.04
CA ASP A 40 -23.46 2.15 6.36
C ASP A 40 -22.61 1.46 7.44
N THR A 41 -21.61 0.70 7.06
CA THR A 41 -20.66 0.09 8.00
C THR A 41 -19.72 1.12 8.66
N VAL A 42 -19.62 2.35 8.13
CA VAL A 42 -18.86 3.45 8.76
C VAL A 42 -19.65 4.22 9.81
N ASN A 43 -20.95 3.92 10.01
CA ASN A 43 -21.78 4.67 10.94
C ASN A 43 -21.19 4.67 12.36
N GLY A 44 -21.06 5.89 12.91
CA GLY A 44 -20.46 6.14 14.22
C GLY A 44 -18.94 6.16 14.25
N ALA A 45 -18.25 5.89 13.12
CA ALA A 45 -16.82 6.07 13.04
C ALA A 45 -16.46 7.55 12.82
N GLU A 46 -15.42 8.03 13.50
CA GLU A 46 -14.84 9.35 13.29
C GLU A 46 -13.71 9.31 12.25
N GLY A 47 -13.09 8.14 12.06
CA GLY A 47 -12.02 7.91 11.11
C GLY A 47 -12.23 6.67 10.27
N VAL A 48 -11.73 6.73 9.02
CA VAL A 48 -11.67 5.60 8.09
C VAL A 48 -10.23 5.39 7.69
N THR A 49 -9.77 4.13 7.68
CA THR A 49 -8.45 3.78 7.14
C THR A 49 -8.57 2.70 6.05
N THR A 50 -7.82 2.90 4.95
CA THR A 50 -7.78 1.98 3.78
C THR A 50 -6.34 1.60 3.45
N LEU A 51 -6.16 0.57 2.62
CA LEU A 51 -4.82 0.14 2.14
C LEU A 51 -4.51 0.62 0.70
N GLY A 52 -5.43 1.35 0.06
CA GLY A 52 -5.21 1.94 -1.26
C GLY A 52 -5.85 1.20 -2.42
N ARG A 53 -6.58 0.11 -2.21
CA ARG A 53 -7.40 -0.55 -3.24
C ARG A 53 -8.72 0.19 -3.46
N THR A 54 -9.27 0.78 -2.42
CA THR A 54 -10.46 1.63 -2.50
C THR A 54 -10.12 2.95 -3.17
N ARG A 55 -10.81 3.29 -4.24
CA ARG A 55 -10.76 4.64 -4.82
C ARG A 55 -11.71 5.54 -4.04
N LEU A 56 -11.14 6.43 -3.24
CA LEU A 56 -11.86 7.44 -2.48
C LEU A 56 -12.12 8.67 -3.38
N ASP A 57 -13.08 8.54 -4.27
CA ASP A 57 -13.55 9.63 -5.13
C ASP A 57 -14.50 10.57 -4.37
N ARG A 58 -14.90 11.66 -5.01
CA ARG A 58 -15.80 12.66 -4.43
C ARG A 58 -17.09 12.05 -3.89
N ALA A 59 -17.70 11.10 -4.61
CA ALA A 59 -18.97 10.51 -4.20
C ALA A 59 -18.82 9.72 -2.89
N LEU A 60 -17.78 8.88 -2.79
CA LEU A 60 -17.52 8.10 -1.60
C LEU A 60 -17.05 8.97 -0.42
N LEU A 61 -16.22 10.00 -0.68
CA LEU A 61 -15.80 10.96 0.34
C LEU A 61 -17.00 11.75 0.91
N THR A 62 -17.96 12.16 0.05
CA THR A 62 -19.19 12.81 0.50
C THR A 62 -19.99 11.87 1.38
N ALA A 63 -20.19 10.62 0.95
CA ALA A 63 -20.95 9.65 1.70
C ALA A 63 -20.36 9.32 3.08
N VAL A 64 -19.03 9.24 3.21
CA VAL A 64 -18.40 9.05 4.54
C VAL A 64 -18.48 10.29 5.41
N GLN A 65 -18.34 11.49 4.82
CA GLN A 65 -18.45 12.76 5.54
C GLN A 65 -19.87 12.96 6.12
N GLU A 66 -20.92 12.67 5.35
CA GLU A 66 -22.31 12.71 5.78
C GLU A 66 -22.61 11.78 6.97
N ARG A 67 -21.82 10.72 7.14
CA ARG A 67 -21.91 9.79 8.28
C ARG A 67 -21.07 10.19 9.49
N GLY A 68 -20.47 11.40 9.44
CA GLY A 68 -19.73 11.98 10.57
C GLY A 68 -18.24 11.65 10.59
N VAL A 69 -17.71 11.01 9.55
CA VAL A 69 -16.26 10.78 9.42
C VAL A 69 -15.55 12.12 9.22
N LYS A 70 -14.45 12.31 9.93
CA LYS A 70 -13.61 13.53 9.92
C LYS A 70 -12.20 13.25 9.42
N TYR A 71 -11.76 12.01 9.55
CA TYR A 71 -10.37 11.62 9.31
C TYR A 71 -10.31 10.47 8.32
N ILE A 72 -9.49 10.63 7.29
CA ILE A 72 -9.18 9.59 6.31
C ILE A 72 -7.69 9.26 6.44
N SER A 73 -7.36 8.00 6.57
CA SER A 73 -5.99 7.51 6.58
C SER A 73 -5.78 6.46 5.50
N THR A 74 -4.70 6.57 4.75
CA THR A 74 -4.26 5.46 3.90
C THR A 74 -3.00 4.82 4.44
N ARG A 75 -2.95 3.49 4.45
CA ARG A 75 -1.77 2.71 4.89
C ARG A 75 -0.74 2.56 3.77
N THR A 76 -0.72 3.52 2.84
CA THR A 76 0.22 3.62 1.72
C THR A 76 0.98 4.94 1.76
N ILE A 77 2.14 5.01 1.11
CA ILE A 77 2.84 6.29 0.90
C ILE A 77 2.11 7.13 -0.14
N GLY A 78 1.77 6.52 -1.29
CA GLY A 78 1.00 7.19 -2.35
C GLY A 78 -0.44 7.43 -1.93
N ALA A 79 -1.02 8.55 -2.36
CA ALA A 79 -2.40 8.94 -2.09
C ALA A 79 -3.21 9.19 -3.38
N ASP A 80 -2.75 8.72 -4.54
CA ASP A 80 -3.36 8.98 -5.85
C ASP A 80 -4.78 8.38 -6.01
N HIS A 81 -5.13 7.42 -5.14
CA HIS A 81 -6.46 6.83 -5.06
C HIS A 81 -7.45 7.69 -4.27
N ILE A 82 -7.01 8.82 -3.70
CA ILE A 82 -7.84 9.75 -2.91
C ILE A 82 -7.99 11.07 -3.67
N ASP A 83 -9.23 11.52 -3.87
CA ASP A 83 -9.51 12.86 -4.36
C ASP A 83 -9.25 13.90 -3.26
N LEU A 84 -7.98 14.33 -3.16
CA LEU A 84 -7.52 15.28 -2.14
C LEU A 84 -8.23 16.65 -2.27
N THR A 85 -8.63 17.03 -3.46
CA THR A 85 -9.38 18.28 -3.69
C THR A 85 -10.77 18.18 -3.07
N ALA A 86 -11.49 17.11 -3.37
CA ALA A 86 -12.79 16.84 -2.76
C ALA A 86 -12.70 16.70 -1.24
N ALA A 87 -11.71 15.97 -0.73
CA ALA A 87 -11.50 15.81 0.71
C ALA A 87 -11.33 17.16 1.41
N LYS A 88 -10.52 18.06 0.84
CA LYS A 88 -10.31 19.41 1.37
C LYS A 88 -11.60 20.25 1.36
N GLU A 89 -12.36 20.22 0.28
CA GLU A 89 -13.64 20.95 0.17
C GLU A 89 -14.68 20.43 1.17
N LEU A 90 -14.68 19.13 1.45
CA LEU A 90 -15.55 18.47 2.43
C LEU A 90 -15.06 18.63 3.89
N GLY A 91 -13.92 19.28 4.12
CA GLY A 91 -13.33 19.47 5.44
C GLY A 91 -12.74 18.19 6.07
N LEU A 92 -12.52 17.15 5.26
CA LEU A 92 -11.89 15.90 5.71
C LEU A 92 -10.39 16.09 5.87
N LYS A 93 -9.85 15.55 6.97
CA LYS A 93 -8.41 15.52 7.21
C LYS A 93 -7.85 14.20 6.69
N VAL A 94 -6.91 14.30 5.74
CA VAL A 94 -6.29 13.13 5.11
C VAL A 94 -4.86 12.98 5.59
N CYS A 95 -4.46 11.76 5.93
CA CYS A 95 -3.08 11.38 6.20
C CYS A 95 -2.70 10.10 5.48
N ASN A 96 -1.42 9.96 5.21
CA ASN A 96 -0.83 8.77 4.62
C ASN A 96 0.23 8.16 5.55
N SER A 97 0.74 6.98 5.19
CA SER A 97 1.86 6.37 5.90
C SER A 97 3.18 7.02 5.49
N ASN A 98 4.10 7.09 6.45
CA ASN A 98 5.48 7.51 6.20
C ASN A 98 6.43 6.45 6.77
N TYR A 99 7.24 5.85 5.91
CA TYR A 99 8.29 4.89 6.31
C TYR A 99 9.53 5.08 5.45
N ALA A 100 10.68 4.63 5.97
CA ALA A 100 11.94 4.70 5.23
C ALA A 100 11.87 3.83 3.96
N PRO A 101 12.28 4.33 2.79
CA PRO A 101 12.14 3.62 1.50
C PRO A 101 13.17 2.50 1.31
N ASN A 102 14.00 2.21 2.31
CA ASN A 102 15.14 1.27 2.22
C ASN A 102 14.72 -0.11 1.74
N GLY A 103 13.63 -0.66 2.29
CA GLY A 103 13.15 -1.98 1.87
C GLY A 103 12.74 -2.04 0.40
N VAL A 104 12.16 -0.97 -0.14
CA VAL A 104 11.81 -0.87 -1.56
C VAL A 104 13.06 -0.75 -2.42
N ALA A 105 14.06 0.02 -1.97
CA ALA A 105 15.35 0.16 -2.66
C ALA A 105 16.09 -1.17 -2.71
N ASP A 106 16.20 -1.89 -1.59
CA ASP A 106 16.83 -3.21 -1.50
C ASP A 106 16.13 -4.22 -2.42
N TYR A 107 14.81 -4.24 -2.41
CA TYR A 107 14.04 -5.11 -3.29
C TYR A 107 14.25 -4.79 -4.78
N THR A 108 14.34 -3.51 -5.13
CA THR A 108 14.64 -3.06 -6.50
C THR A 108 16.02 -3.54 -6.95
N VAL A 109 17.05 -3.36 -6.13
CA VAL A 109 18.41 -3.84 -6.42
C VAL A 109 18.42 -5.37 -6.57
N MET A 110 17.73 -6.07 -5.68
CA MET A 110 17.59 -7.53 -5.77
C MET A 110 16.99 -7.95 -7.10
N LEU A 111 15.88 -7.34 -7.53
CA LEU A 111 15.22 -7.67 -8.81
C LEU A 111 16.14 -7.42 -10.01
N ILE A 112 16.92 -6.34 -10.02
CA ILE A 112 17.90 -6.04 -11.06
C ILE A 112 18.93 -7.18 -11.12
N LEU A 113 19.51 -7.56 -10.00
CA LEU A 113 20.51 -8.63 -9.93
C LEU A 113 19.95 -9.99 -10.33
N LEU A 114 18.74 -10.36 -9.85
CA LEU A 114 18.08 -11.60 -10.22
C LEU A 114 17.83 -11.71 -11.72
N SER A 115 17.42 -10.59 -12.36
CA SER A 115 17.22 -10.51 -13.80
C SER A 115 18.51 -10.69 -14.56
N LEU A 116 19.56 -9.94 -14.21
CA LEU A 116 20.87 -9.98 -14.86
C LEU A 116 21.55 -11.34 -14.75
N ARG A 117 21.38 -12.01 -13.62
CA ARG A 117 22.00 -13.31 -13.32
C ARG A 117 21.12 -14.50 -13.73
N LYS A 118 19.97 -14.24 -14.37
CA LYS A 118 19.02 -15.29 -14.79
C LYS A 118 18.67 -16.29 -13.67
N TYR A 119 18.48 -15.74 -12.46
CA TYR A 119 18.30 -16.55 -11.25
C TYR A 119 17.09 -17.48 -11.35
N LYS A 120 15.95 -17.01 -11.85
CA LYS A 120 14.72 -17.81 -11.94
C LYS A 120 14.90 -19.09 -12.78
N PRO A 121 15.40 -19.06 -14.01
CA PRO A 121 15.66 -20.29 -14.78
C PRO A 121 16.75 -21.16 -14.14
N ALA A 122 17.76 -20.58 -13.51
CA ALA A 122 18.79 -21.34 -12.78
C ALA A 122 18.17 -22.12 -11.62
N LEU A 123 17.32 -21.47 -10.82
CA LEU A 123 16.63 -22.10 -9.70
C LEU A 123 15.71 -23.25 -10.15
N TRP A 124 14.96 -23.06 -11.23
CA TRP A 124 14.10 -24.13 -11.78
C TRP A 124 14.87 -25.37 -12.23
N ARG A 125 16.01 -25.16 -12.90
CA ARG A 125 16.89 -26.29 -13.28
C ARG A 125 17.45 -27.00 -12.06
N ALA A 126 17.89 -26.27 -11.06
CA ALA A 126 18.39 -26.85 -9.82
C ALA A 126 17.37 -27.74 -9.12
N GLN A 127 16.06 -27.43 -9.20
CA GLN A 127 15.00 -28.27 -8.62
C GLN A 127 14.87 -29.65 -9.27
N VAL A 128 15.31 -29.79 -10.52
CA VAL A 128 15.33 -31.07 -11.25
C VAL A 128 16.74 -31.63 -11.43
N ASN A 129 17.70 -31.17 -10.63
CA ASN A 129 19.11 -31.55 -10.68
C ASN A 129 19.77 -31.33 -12.05
N ASP A 130 19.30 -30.35 -12.84
CA ASP A 130 19.95 -29.90 -14.07
C ASP A 130 20.91 -28.74 -13.77
N TYR A 131 22.19 -29.01 -13.71
CA TYR A 131 23.25 -28.03 -13.45
C TYR A 131 23.92 -27.53 -14.74
N SER A 132 23.33 -27.76 -15.90
CA SER A 132 23.84 -27.27 -17.18
C SER A 132 23.84 -25.73 -17.24
N LEU A 133 24.90 -25.14 -17.81
CA LEU A 133 25.05 -23.68 -17.93
C LEU A 133 24.46 -23.13 -19.23
N ALA A 134 23.99 -23.98 -20.13
CA ALA A 134 23.46 -23.56 -21.42
C ALA A 134 22.31 -22.55 -21.26
N GLY A 135 22.43 -21.35 -21.82
CA GLY A 135 21.42 -20.28 -21.72
C GLY A 135 21.33 -19.57 -20.36
N LEU A 136 22.16 -19.93 -19.39
CA LEU A 136 22.22 -19.28 -18.07
C LEU A 136 23.31 -18.19 -17.97
N GLN A 137 23.97 -17.84 -19.08
CA GLN A 137 24.95 -16.76 -19.08
C GLN A 137 24.28 -15.44 -18.66
N GLY A 138 24.73 -14.90 -17.54
CA GLY A 138 24.29 -13.62 -17.00
C GLY A 138 25.19 -12.46 -17.46
N ARG A 139 24.83 -11.26 -17.04
CA ARG A 139 25.61 -10.02 -17.25
C ARG A 139 26.08 -9.46 -15.91
N GLU A 140 27.17 -8.72 -15.93
CA GLU A 140 27.66 -7.96 -14.78
C GLU A 140 26.99 -6.57 -14.77
N LEU A 141 26.61 -6.13 -13.57
CA LEU A 141 25.94 -4.82 -13.39
C LEU A 141 26.86 -3.64 -13.70
N ARG A 142 28.15 -3.75 -13.38
CA ARG A 142 29.10 -2.61 -13.43
C ARG A 142 29.23 -1.89 -14.77
N ASN A 143 28.86 -2.55 -15.86
CA ASN A 143 28.95 -2.01 -17.22
C ASN A 143 27.57 -1.68 -17.82
N LEU A 144 26.55 -1.52 -16.98
CA LEU A 144 25.18 -1.30 -17.41
C LEU A 144 24.65 0.01 -16.85
N THR A 145 23.81 0.65 -17.65
CA THR A 145 22.93 1.73 -17.18
C THR A 145 21.58 1.14 -16.87
N VAL A 146 21.05 1.41 -15.67
CA VAL A 146 19.74 0.96 -15.23
C VAL A 146 18.81 2.15 -15.16
N GLY A 147 17.71 2.10 -15.90
CA GLY A 147 16.62 3.06 -15.80
C GLY A 147 15.61 2.59 -14.75
N ILE A 148 15.29 3.44 -13.80
CA ILE A 148 14.26 3.19 -12.77
C ILE A 148 13.16 4.23 -12.98
N PRO A 149 12.14 3.96 -13.84
CA PRO A 149 11.02 4.87 -13.98
C PRO A 149 10.16 4.79 -12.71
N ALA A 150 10.22 5.81 -11.89
CA ALA A 150 9.34 6.00 -10.75
C ALA A 150 8.36 7.11 -11.12
N LEU A 151 7.09 6.76 -11.30
CA LEU A 151 6.01 7.70 -11.51
C LEU A 151 5.36 8.01 -10.16
N ASP A 152 6.08 8.68 -9.28
CA ASP A 152 5.52 9.21 -8.05
C ASP A 152 5.50 10.73 -8.13
N HIS A 153 4.32 11.32 -8.00
CA HIS A 153 4.14 12.77 -7.96
C HIS A 153 4.75 13.42 -6.70
N GLN A 154 5.23 12.62 -5.75
CA GLN A 154 5.84 13.11 -4.51
C GLN A 154 7.36 12.99 -4.50
N SER A 155 7.99 12.34 -5.45
CA SER A 155 9.46 12.15 -5.50
C SER A 155 10.22 13.28 -6.18
N GLY A 156 9.70 14.49 -6.20
CA GLY A 156 10.42 15.68 -6.66
C GLY A 156 11.63 16.09 -5.79
N LYS A 157 12.20 15.14 -5.00
CA LYS A 157 13.41 15.32 -4.22
C LYS A 157 14.26 14.05 -4.25
N VAL A 158 14.95 13.85 -5.34
CA VAL A 158 16.19 13.07 -5.40
C VAL A 158 17.28 13.97 -5.87
#